data_abe13380da92e17ffa475fa823464de7
#
_entry.id   abe13380da92e17ffa475fa823464de7
#
_cell.length_a   1.000
_cell.length_b   1.000
_cell.length_c   1.000
_cell.angle_alpha   90.00
_cell.angle_beta   90.00
_cell.angle_gamma   90.00
#
_symmetry.space_group_name_H-M   'P 1'
#
loop_
_entity.id
_entity.type
_entity.pdbx_description
1 polymer ?
#
loop_
_entity_poly.entity_id
_entity_poly.type
_entity_poly.pdbx_seq_one_letter_code
_entity_poly.pdbx_strand_id
1 'polypeptide(L)'
;MINRKVILKTTSMLLAGILASGILILRAGAQSPAPVGTTAPGGKHSAAAGAPFRNQPVRLTRRAREYYGVVWGVEDLSVKAVESGEIIRFSWHVIDADKAKTLNDKKLEPALIDPEKGVKLVVPSLEKVGLLRQSSTPEAGKSYWVAFSNAGRRVKPGDRVSVVIGQFHANGLVIE
;
A
#
# COMPACT_ATOMS: atom_id res chain seq x y z
N MET A 1 -53.89 -7.46 -4.14
CA MET A 1 -53.58 -7.95 -5.50
C MET A 1 -52.12 -8.28 -5.58
N ILE A 2 -51.87 -9.56 -5.77
CA ILE A 2 -50.58 -10.25 -5.71
C ILE A 2 -49.95 -10.21 -7.11
N ASN A 3 -48.68 -9.91 -7.25
CA ASN A 3 -47.91 -10.38 -8.39
C ASN A 3 -46.46 -10.71 -8.03
N ARG A 4 -46.24 -11.99 -7.87
CA ARG A 4 -44.96 -12.69 -7.88
C ARG A 4 -44.44 -12.75 -9.31
N LYS A 5 -43.16 -12.50 -9.54
CA LYS A 5 -42.41 -13.22 -10.59
C LYS A 5 -40.98 -13.47 -10.12
N VAL A 6 -40.79 -14.69 -9.67
CA VAL A 6 -39.53 -15.42 -9.55
C VAL A 6 -39.05 -15.79 -10.95
N ILE A 7 -37.83 -15.45 -11.30
CA ILE A 7 -37.12 -16.10 -12.41
C ILE A 7 -35.76 -16.57 -11.93
N LEU A 8 -35.74 -17.85 -11.66
CA LEU A 8 -34.56 -18.69 -11.47
C LEU A 8 -34.00 -19.04 -12.86
N LYS A 9 -32.73 -18.78 -13.12
CA LYS A 9 -31.99 -19.41 -14.23
C LYS A 9 -30.61 -19.83 -13.76
N THR A 10 -30.55 -21.10 -13.41
CA THR A 10 -29.33 -21.92 -13.37
C THR A 10 -28.85 -22.16 -14.79
N THR A 11 -27.54 -21.99 -15.01
CA THR A 11 -26.88 -22.68 -16.12
C THR A 11 -25.48 -23.08 -15.66
N SER A 12 -25.39 -24.37 -15.40
CA SER A 12 -24.15 -25.13 -15.23
C SER A 12 -23.52 -25.34 -16.61
N MET A 13 -22.20 -25.13 -16.72
CA MET A 13 -21.45 -25.72 -17.84
C MET A 13 -20.05 -26.09 -17.37
N LEU A 14 -19.93 -27.38 -17.16
CA LEU A 14 -18.71 -28.19 -17.07
C LEU A 14 -18.02 -28.21 -18.44
N LEU A 15 -16.73 -28.02 -18.49
CA LEU A 15 -15.90 -28.62 -19.54
C LEU A 15 -14.54 -28.98 -18.99
N ALA A 16 -14.26 -30.25 -19.02
CA ALA A 16 -13.00 -30.94 -18.74
C ALA A 16 -12.11 -30.98 -20.00
N GLY A 17 -10.82 -31.11 -19.83
CA GLY A 17 -9.85 -31.42 -20.89
C GLY A 17 -8.44 -31.13 -20.39
N ILE A 18 -7.69 -32.01 -19.83
CA ILE A 18 -6.84 -33.15 -20.28
C ILE A 18 -5.73 -32.74 -21.26
N LEU A 19 -4.53 -33.08 -20.85
CA LEU A 19 -3.30 -33.64 -21.44
C LEU A 19 -2.10 -32.74 -21.16
N ALA A 20 -1.15 -33.08 -20.30
CA ALA A 20 -0.09 -34.10 -20.40
C ALA A 20 0.87 -33.85 -21.56
N SER A 21 2.11 -33.44 -21.22
CA SER A 21 3.31 -33.97 -21.87
C SER A 21 4.54 -33.54 -21.06
N GLY A 22 5.23 -34.49 -20.49
CA GLY A 22 6.51 -34.39 -19.86
C GLY A 22 7.63 -34.25 -20.88
N ILE A 23 8.66 -33.51 -20.49
CA ILE A 23 10.01 -33.73 -21.06
C ILE A 23 10.99 -33.71 -19.89
N LEU A 24 11.44 -34.92 -19.59
CA LEU A 24 12.57 -35.20 -18.72
C LEU A 24 13.85 -34.98 -19.53
N ILE A 25 14.68 -34.03 -19.16
CA ILE A 25 16.05 -33.93 -19.67
C ILE A 25 17.00 -34.13 -18.50
N LEU A 26 17.47 -35.36 -18.36
CA LEU A 26 18.69 -35.69 -17.64
C LEU A 26 19.87 -35.09 -18.42
N ARG A 27 20.68 -34.32 -17.77
CA ARG A 27 22.07 -34.12 -18.19
C ARG A 27 22.99 -34.39 -17.00
N ALA A 28 23.65 -35.53 -17.14
CA ALA A 28 24.76 -35.98 -16.31
C ALA A 28 26.05 -35.26 -16.71
N GLY A 29 26.92 -35.07 -15.74
CA GLY A 29 28.35 -35.15 -15.95
C GLY A 29 29.12 -33.86 -16.06
N ALA A 30 29.90 -33.52 -15.08
CA ALA A 30 31.35 -33.61 -15.07
C ALA A 30 31.94 -33.03 -13.77
N GLN A 31 32.47 -33.88 -12.96
CA GLN A 31 33.41 -33.52 -11.91
C GLN A 31 34.73 -33.18 -12.55
N SER A 32 35.38 -32.12 -12.11
CA SER A 32 36.80 -31.90 -12.35
C SER A 32 37.45 -31.31 -11.09
N PRO A 33 38.68 -31.71 -10.80
CA PRO A 33 39.21 -31.68 -9.45
C PRO A 33 39.85 -30.33 -9.07
N ALA A 34 39.93 -30.10 -7.76
CA ALA A 34 40.63 -29.00 -7.13
C ALA A 34 42.13 -28.95 -7.42
N PRO A 35 42.75 -27.79 -7.39
CA PRO A 35 44.10 -27.63 -6.87
C PRO A 35 44.11 -27.02 -5.48
N VAL A 36 44.77 -27.69 -4.59
CA VAL A 36 45.28 -27.24 -3.29
C VAL A 36 46.34 -26.15 -3.53
N GLY A 37 46.26 -25.05 -2.80
CA GLY A 37 47.43 -24.18 -2.74
C GLY A 37 47.20 -22.82 -2.09
N THR A 38 47.65 -22.70 -0.87
CA THR A 38 48.40 -21.59 -0.27
C THR A 38 47.66 -20.45 0.40
N THR A 39 47.79 -20.48 1.69
CA THR A 39 47.65 -19.46 2.71
C THR A 39 48.32 -18.15 2.35
N ALA A 40 47.61 -17.03 2.47
CA ALA A 40 48.20 -15.72 2.76
C ALA A 40 47.20 -14.87 3.57
N PRO A 41 47.65 -14.14 4.59
CA PRO A 41 46.80 -13.44 5.52
C PRO A 41 46.60 -11.98 5.09
N GLY A 42 45.41 -11.43 5.40
CA GLY A 42 45.23 -9.99 5.45
C GLY A 42 44.60 -9.36 4.20
N GLY A 43 43.31 -9.52 4.04
CA GLY A 43 42.51 -8.70 3.14
C GLY A 43 41.33 -8.14 3.90
N LYS A 44 41.38 -6.84 4.15
CA LYS A 44 40.29 -6.03 4.68
C LYS A 44 39.01 -6.41 3.95
N HIS A 45 38.02 -6.85 4.69
CA HIS A 45 36.66 -6.98 4.16
C HIS A 45 36.19 -5.61 3.66
N SER A 46 36.40 -5.37 2.38
CA SER A 46 35.68 -4.33 1.67
C SER A 46 34.22 -4.78 1.68
N ALA A 47 33.43 -4.21 2.59
CA ALA A 47 32.00 -4.32 2.55
C ALA A 47 31.60 -3.87 1.15
N ALA A 48 31.18 -4.80 0.32
CA ALA A 48 30.53 -4.50 -0.95
C ALA A 48 29.38 -3.56 -0.57
N ALA A 49 29.49 -2.31 -1.00
CA ALA A 49 28.40 -1.36 -0.90
C ALA A 49 27.21 -1.99 -1.63
N GLY A 50 26.30 -2.57 -0.85
CA GLY A 50 25.11 -3.19 -1.37
C GLY A 50 24.40 -2.19 -2.26
N ALA A 51 24.04 -2.62 -3.46
CA ALA A 51 23.23 -1.82 -4.35
C ALA A 51 22.06 -1.21 -3.57
N PRO A 52 21.75 0.08 -3.75
CA PRO A 52 20.68 0.72 -3.01
C PRO A 52 19.41 -0.10 -3.22
N PHE A 53 18.76 -0.48 -2.14
CA PHE A 53 17.50 -1.22 -2.13
C PHE A 53 16.38 -0.36 -2.76
N ARG A 54 16.33 -0.32 -4.09
CA ARG A 54 15.42 0.53 -4.85
C ARG A 54 13.95 0.12 -4.77
N ASN A 55 13.62 -1.04 -4.16
CA ASN A 55 12.26 -1.60 -4.20
C ASN A 55 11.72 -2.09 -2.85
N GLN A 56 12.30 -1.69 -1.73
CA GLN A 56 11.62 -1.97 -0.47
C GLN A 56 10.64 -0.82 -0.18
N PRO A 57 9.34 -1.12 0.03
CA PRO A 57 8.42 -0.12 0.52
C PRO A 57 8.99 0.43 1.82
N VAL A 58 9.18 1.75 1.89
CA VAL A 58 9.70 2.41 3.09
C VAL A 58 8.60 2.34 4.14
N ARG A 59 8.57 1.25 4.86
CA ARG A 59 7.63 1.05 5.97
C ARG A 59 7.97 2.06 7.06
N LEU A 60 6.94 2.61 7.66
CA LEU A 60 7.05 3.42 8.88
C LEU A 60 7.93 2.68 9.90
N THR A 61 8.78 3.42 10.60
CA THR A 61 9.60 2.84 11.67
C THR A 61 8.70 2.19 12.72
N ARG A 62 9.20 1.16 13.43
CA ARG A 62 8.44 0.50 14.50
C ARG A 62 7.88 1.51 15.50
N ARG A 63 8.71 2.49 15.92
CA ARG A 63 8.31 3.54 16.85
C ARG A 63 7.16 4.41 16.31
N ALA A 64 7.17 4.74 15.02
CA ALA A 64 6.09 5.50 14.40
C ALA A 64 4.79 4.69 14.38
N ARG A 65 4.84 3.40 14.04
CA ARG A 65 3.66 2.52 14.09
C ARG A 65 3.08 2.41 15.49
N GLU A 66 3.92 2.22 16.50
CA GLU A 66 3.51 2.19 17.91
C GLU A 66 2.84 3.51 18.31
N TYR A 67 3.38 4.64 17.90
CA TYR A 67 2.77 5.95 18.16
C TYR A 67 1.36 6.08 17.57
N TYR A 68 1.17 5.73 16.30
CA TYR A 68 -0.15 5.81 15.67
C TYR A 68 -1.15 4.84 16.31
N GLY A 69 -0.73 3.66 16.69
CA GLY A 69 -1.56 2.70 17.41
C GLY A 69 -2.01 3.21 18.78
N VAL A 70 -1.08 3.72 19.57
CA VAL A 70 -1.36 4.17 20.94
C VAL A 70 -2.18 5.46 20.97
N VAL A 71 -1.82 6.46 20.15
CA VAL A 71 -2.41 7.80 20.18
C VAL A 71 -3.69 7.87 19.34
N TRP A 72 -3.68 7.28 18.15
CA TRP A 72 -4.76 7.43 17.15
C TRP A 72 -5.57 6.18 16.92
N GLY A 73 -5.22 5.06 17.55
CA GLY A 73 -5.93 3.79 17.39
C GLY A 73 -5.92 3.23 15.97
N VAL A 74 -4.86 3.51 15.20
CA VAL A 74 -4.73 3.07 13.81
C VAL A 74 -3.36 2.46 13.53
N GLU A 75 -3.32 1.55 12.57
CA GLU A 75 -2.11 0.91 12.08
C GLU A 75 -2.14 0.78 10.55
N ASP A 76 -1.11 0.18 9.95
CA ASP A 76 -0.99 -0.09 8.52
C ASP A 76 -1.28 1.13 7.62
N LEU A 77 -0.75 2.30 8.05
CA LEU A 77 -0.85 3.51 7.25
C LEU A 77 -0.08 3.33 5.93
N SER A 78 -0.78 3.52 4.81
CA SER A 78 -0.17 3.42 3.49
C SER A 78 -0.68 4.51 2.55
N VAL A 79 0.18 4.93 1.63
CA VAL A 79 -0.14 5.90 0.57
C VAL A 79 0.20 5.29 -0.77
N LYS A 80 -0.79 5.21 -1.66
CA LYS A 80 -0.63 4.57 -2.98
C LYS A 80 -1.10 5.47 -4.11
N ALA A 81 -0.33 5.49 -5.18
CA ALA A 81 -0.78 6.07 -6.44
C ALA A 81 -1.75 5.10 -7.13
N VAL A 82 -2.95 5.58 -7.45
CA VAL A 82 -3.98 4.82 -8.14
C VAL A 82 -4.45 5.61 -9.37
N GLU A 83 -5.31 5.01 -10.21
CA GLU A 83 -5.79 5.65 -11.44
C GLU A 83 -4.64 6.26 -12.27
N SER A 84 -3.63 5.45 -12.55
CA SER A 84 -2.42 5.88 -13.28
C SER A 84 -1.71 7.09 -12.66
N GLY A 85 -1.85 7.31 -11.35
CA GLY A 85 -1.24 8.41 -10.63
C GLY A 85 -2.04 9.71 -10.58
N GLU A 86 -3.24 9.77 -11.14
CA GLU A 86 -4.14 10.92 -11.05
C GLU A 86 -4.81 11.05 -9.67
N ILE A 87 -4.82 9.96 -8.90
CA ILE A 87 -5.35 9.90 -7.56
C ILE A 87 -4.29 9.32 -6.62
N ILE A 88 -4.14 9.93 -5.46
CA ILE A 88 -3.33 9.37 -4.36
C ILE A 88 -4.27 8.92 -3.25
N ARG A 89 -4.24 7.65 -2.90
CA ARG A 89 -5.07 7.08 -1.85
C ARG A 89 -4.26 6.85 -0.58
N PHE A 90 -4.71 7.45 0.51
CA PHE A 90 -4.25 7.14 1.86
C PHE A 90 -5.21 6.18 2.52
N SER A 91 -4.69 5.13 3.15
CA SER A 91 -5.48 4.13 3.88
C SER A 91 -4.87 3.81 5.24
N TRP A 92 -5.74 3.41 6.18
CA TRP A 92 -5.39 3.01 7.53
C TRP A 92 -6.29 1.88 8.01
N HIS A 93 -5.79 1.09 8.94
CA HIS A 93 -6.55 0.04 9.63
C HIS A 93 -6.86 0.52 11.06
N VAL A 94 -8.11 0.36 11.51
CA VAL A 94 -8.55 0.80 12.83
C VAL A 94 -8.39 -0.34 13.84
N ILE A 95 -7.65 -0.07 14.91
CA ILE A 95 -7.51 -0.98 16.07
C ILE A 95 -8.30 -0.50 17.28
N ASP A 96 -8.51 0.81 17.42
CA ASP A 96 -9.31 1.43 18.47
C ASP A 96 -10.27 2.46 17.86
N ALA A 97 -11.56 2.14 17.83
CA ALA A 97 -12.58 2.95 17.18
C ALA A 97 -12.76 4.33 17.82
N ASP A 98 -12.62 4.43 19.16
CA ASP A 98 -12.82 5.69 19.87
C ASP A 98 -11.71 6.70 19.55
N LYS A 99 -10.48 6.25 19.48
CA LYS A 99 -9.33 7.07 19.10
C LYS A 99 -9.33 7.46 17.62
N ALA A 100 -9.82 6.57 16.75
CA ALA A 100 -9.85 6.78 15.32
C ALA A 100 -10.94 7.76 14.82
N LYS A 101 -11.83 8.25 15.70
CA LYS A 101 -12.95 9.13 15.32
C LYS A 101 -12.52 10.36 14.51
N THR A 102 -11.40 10.95 14.86
CA THR A 102 -10.87 12.13 14.17
C THR A 102 -10.61 11.86 12.68
N LEU A 103 -10.09 10.68 12.32
CA LEU A 103 -9.77 10.36 10.93
C LEU A 103 -11.02 10.21 10.05
N ASN A 104 -12.15 9.84 10.65
CA ASN A 104 -13.43 9.65 9.95
C ASN A 104 -14.40 10.83 10.10
N ASP A 105 -14.03 11.90 10.82
CA ASP A 105 -14.90 13.06 11.02
C ASP A 105 -15.14 13.79 9.69
N LYS A 106 -16.42 13.86 9.30
CA LYS A 106 -16.88 14.52 8.07
C LYS A 106 -16.61 16.02 8.04
N LYS A 107 -16.49 16.66 9.20
CA LYS A 107 -16.25 18.11 9.33
C LYS A 107 -14.81 18.51 9.06
N LEU A 108 -13.88 17.55 9.14
CA LEU A 108 -12.47 17.80 8.92
C LEU A 108 -12.13 17.60 7.44
N GLU A 109 -11.32 18.50 6.90
CA GLU A 109 -10.84 18.42 5.52
C GLU A 109 -9.45 17.78 5.49
N PRO A 110 -9.32 16.55 4.95
CA PRO A 110 -8.03 15.92 4.76
C PRO A 110 -7.20 16.64 3.70
N ALA A 111 -5.89 16.73 3.95
CA ALA A 111 -4.92 17.24 2.99
C ALA A 111 -3.70 16.33 2.92
N LEU A 112 -3.14 16.15 1.72
CA LEU A 112 -1.85 15.52 1.51
C LEU A 112 -0.86 16.59 1.05
N ILE A 113 0.28 16.65 1.72
CA ILE A 113 1.29 17.68 1.51
C ILE A 113 2.60 17.01 1.11
N ASP A 114 3.15 17.42 -0.02
CA ASP A 114 4.52 17.13 -0.40
C ASP A 114 5.38 18.37 -0.02
N PRO A 115 6.18 18.30 1.04
CA PRO A 115 6.95 19.45 1.51
C PRO A 115 8.13 19.78 0.59
N GLU A 116 8.68 18.80 -0.13
CA GLU A 116 9.82 19.00 -1.02
C GLU A 116 9.40 19.77 -2.28
N LYS A 117 8.19 19.49 -2.79
CA LYS A 117 7.65 20.14 -3.98
C LYS A 117 6.72 21.32 -3.68
N GLY A 118 6.41 21.56 -2.41
CA GLY A 118 5.45 22.59 -2.00
C GLY A 118 4.03 22.34 -2.53
N VAL A 119 3.65 21.07 -2.74
CA VAL A 119 2.37 20.69 -3.30
C VAL A 119 1.41 20.28 -2.19
N LYS A 120 0.18 20.83 -2.23
CA LYS A 120 -0.93 20.41 -1.39
C LYS A 120 -2.02 19.80 -2.27
N LEU A 121 -2.40 18.56 -2.00
CA LEU A 121 -3.51 17.87 -2.64
C LEU A 121 -4.72 17.84 -1.70
N VAL A 122 -5.91 17.97 -2.28
CA VAL A 122 -7.19 17.97 -1.56
C VAL A 122 -8.07 16.81 -2.01
N VAL A 123 -9.06 16.47 -1.21
CA VAL A 123 -10.04 15.43 -1.53
C VAL A 123 -10.98 15.95 -2.61
N PRO A 124 -11.11 15.28 -3.77
CA PRO A 124 -12.05 15.69 -4.79
C PRO A 124 -13.48 15.44 -4.34
N SER A 125 -14.37 16.35 -4.71
CA SER A 125 -15.81 16.22 -4.53
C SER A 125 -16.46 15.86 -5.87
N LEU A 126 -17.24 14.79 -5.87
CA LEU A 126 -18.02 14.35 -7.02
C LEU A 126 -19.48 14.72 -6.79
N GLU A 127 -20.16 15.27 -7.81
CA GLU A 127 -21.53 15.78 -7.70
C GLU A 127 -22.54 14.78 -7.12
N LYS A 128 -22.42 13.50 -7.48
CA LYS A 128 -23.36 12.45 -7.04
C LYS A 128 -22.94 11.69 -5.79
N VAL A 129 -21.64 11.71 -5.44
CA VAL A 129 -21.07 10.86 -4.37
C VAL A 129 -20.56 11.71 -3.21
N GLY A 130 -20.29 12.99 -3.43
CA GLY A 130 -19.65 13.88 -2.48
C GLY A 130 -18.12 13.68 -2.42
N LEU A 131 -17.52 13.93 -1.27
CA LEU A 131 -16.08 13.80 -1.07
C LEU A 131 -15.63 12.35 -1.22
N LEU A 132 -14.55 12.12 -1.95
CA LEU A 132 -14.00 10.80 -2.21
C LEU A 132 -13.22 10.28 -0.99
N ARG A 133 -13.96 9.96 0.06
CA ARG A 133 -13.46 9.42 1.33
C ARG A 133 -14.50 8.56 2.03
N GLN A 134 -14.03 7.63 2.84
CA GLN A 134 -14.89 6.93 3.80
C GLN A 134 -14.98 7.74 5.09
N SER A 135 -16.19 8.08 5.50
CA SER A 135 -16.48 8.90 6.69
C SER A 135 -17.59 8.32 7.54
N SER A 136 -17.79 7.00 7.50
CA SER A 136 -18.65 6.30 8.44
C SER A 136 -18.03 6.28 9.83
N THR A 137 -18.81 5.98 10.86
CA THR A 137 -18.29 5.74 12.20
C THR A 137 -17.20 4.67 12.13
N PRO A 138 -16.01 4.91 12.69
CA PRO A 138 -14.94 3.93 12.66
C PRO A 138 -15.31 2.69 13.49
N GLU A 139 -14.91 1.53 13.00
CA GLU A 139 -15.09 0.23 13.65
C GLU A 139 -13.73 -0.46 13.75
N ALA A 140 -13.41 -1.02 14.90
CA ALA A 140 -12.19 -1.79 15.09
C ALA A 140 -12.15 -3.00 14.15
N GLY A 141 -10.98 -3.29 13.58
CA GLY A 141 -10.80 -4.35 12.61
C GLY A 141 -11.16 -3.98 11.16
N LYS A 142 -11.62 -2.75 10.91
CA LYS A 142 -11.92 -2.27 9.55
C LYS A 142 -10.85 -1.33 9.02
N SER A 143 -10.66 -1.36 7.71
CA SER A 143 -9.80 -0.41 7.01
C SER A 143 -10.62 0.68 6.35
N TYR A 144 -10.09 1.89 6.40
CA TYR A 144 -10.69 3.10 5.80
C TYR A 144 -9.70 3.77 4.87
N TRP A 145 -10.21 4.65 4.02
CA TRP A 145 -9.37 5.38 3.08
C TRP A 145 -9.92 6.76 2.75
N VAL A 146 -9.04 7.60 2.24
CA VAL A 146 -9.32 8.88 1.62
C VAL A 146 -8.48 9.03 0.35
N ALA A 147 -9.05 9.61 -0.68
CA ALA A 147 -8.38 9.86 -1.95
C ALA A 147 -8.13 11.36 -2.15
N PHE A 148 -6.97 11.70 -2.70
CA PHE A 148 -6.56 13.07 -3.02
C PHE A 148 -6.40 13.21 -4.53
N SER A 149 -6.89 14.33 -5.07
CA SER A 149 -6.71 14.65 -6.49
C SER A 149 -5.27 15.04 -6.77
N ASN A 150 -4.62 14.33 -7.68
CA ASN A 150 -3.25 14.58 -8.12
C ASN A 150 -3.22 15.01 -9.60
N ALA A 151 -4.05 15.99 -9.94
CA ALA A 151 -4.12 16.51 -11.30
C ALA A 151 -2.73 16.94 -11.81
N GLY A 152 -2.39 16.44 -12.98
CA GLY A 152 -1.07 16.64 -13.58
C GLY A 152 0.04 15.82 -12.94
N ARG A 153 -0.28 14.82 -12.11
CA ARG A 153 0.67 13.86 -11.52
C ARG A 153 1.89 14.52 -10.87
N ARG A 154 1.63 15.60 -10.12
CA ARG A 154 2.69 16.40 -9.48
C ARG A 154 3.43 15.62 -8.40
N VAL A 155 2.72 14.72 -7.72
CA VAL A 155 3.27 13.81 -6.71
C VAL A 155 3.35 12.41 -7.33
N LYS A 156 4.46 11.69 -7.11
CA LYS A 156 4.77 10.43 -7.80
C LYS A 156 5.16 9.33 -6.81
N PRO A 157 5.10 8.06 -7.21
CA PRO A 157 5.67 6.97 -6.41
C PRO A 157 7.13 7.26 -6.04
N GLY A 158 7.47 7.04 -4.78
CA GLY A 158 8.76 7.36 -4.19
C GLY A 158 8.83 8.71 -3.48
N ASP A 159 7.91 9.63 -3.74
CA ASP A 159 7.87 10.94 -3.04
C ASP A 159 7.49 10.76 -1.57
N ARG A 160 8.02 11.65 -0.72
CA ARG A 160 7.70 11.70 0.70
C ARG A 160 6.62 12.74 0.97
N VAL A 161 5.53 12.28 1.58
CA VAL A 161 4.37 13.12 1.84
C VAL A 161 3.95 13.08 3.30
N SER A 162 3.16 14.07 3.69
CA SER A 162 2.50 14.15 4.98
C SER A 162 0.99 14.19 4.76
N VAL A 163 0.24 13.41 5.53
CA VAL A 163 -1.23 13.44 5.54
C VAL A 163 -1.70 14.13 6.81
N VAL A 164 -2.61 15.09 6.64
CA VAL A 164 -3.18 15.89 7.73
C VAL A 164 -4.71 15.75 7.72
N ILE A 165 -5.30 15.37 8.86
CA ILE A 165 -6.75 15.30 9.06
C ILE A 165 -7.06 15.92 10.43
N GLY A 166 -7.40 17.20 10.47
CA GLY A 166 -7.53 17.92 11.73
C GLY A 166 -6.24 17.92 12.54
N GLN A 167 -6.23 17.27 13.71
CA GLN A 167 -5.05 17.13 14.55
C GLN A 167 -4.21 15.89 14.23
N PHE A 168 -4.72 14.98 13.42
CA PHE A 168 -3.94 13.83 12.98
C PHE A 168 -2.92 14.25 11.92
N HIS A 169 -1.65 13.90 12.16
CA HIS A 169 -0.54 14.16 11.25
C HIS A 169 0.26 12.87 11.04
N ALA A 170 0.32 12.39 9.81
CA ALA A 170 1.17 11.28 9.43
C ALA A 170 2.27 11.79 8.48
N ASN A 171 3.48 11.92 9.00
CA ASN A 171 4.61 12.53 8.28
C ASN A 171 5.56 11.49 7.70
N GLY A 172 6.17 11.84 6.56
CA GLY A 172 7.23 11.05 5.94
C GLY A 172 6.76 9.72 5.33
N LEU A 173 5.47 9.63 5.00
CA LEU A 173 4.93 8.51 4.24
C LEU A 173 5.51 8.52 2.83
N VAL A 174 5.86 7.36 2.31
CA VAL A 174 6.34 7.22 0.93
C VAL A 174 5.22 6.68 0.07
N ILE A 175 5.01 7.31 -1.09
CA ILE A 175 4.00 6.87 -2.07
C ILE A 175 4.48 5.58 -2.74
N GLU A 176 3.63 4.57 -2.72
CA GLU A 176 3.78 3.28 -3.41
C GLU A 176 3.13 3.29 -4.78
#